data_80031c9dad90610f267685d0d562f324
#
_entry.id   80031c9dad90610f267685d0d562f324
#
_cell.length_a   1.000
_cell.length_b   1.000
_cell.length_c   1.000
_cell.angle_alpha   90.00
_cell.angle_beta   90.00
_cell.angle_gamma   90.00
#
_symmetry.space_group_name_H-M   'P 1'
#
loop_
_entity.id
_entity.type
_entity.pdbx_description
1 polymer ?
#
loop_
_entity_poly.entity_id
_entity_poly.type
_entity_poly.pdbx_seq_one_letter_code
_entity_poly.pdbx_strand_id
1 'polypeptide(L)'
;MEMTSAADLDALLAIDPPRARLWDNDPGLYWATLDGATWGLDNPVAALSLPALRHNIADIAARAGGVPIRVASKSLRVRPIIDALVRLDNVVGVLAYDLAEAIWLATDTGDRAGIDDVLLGYPTANRGAIGDLCANPQALQRVTLLVDSIEELDLIDSVCPPGSRDEIRIAIDLDASLRLPGVGDLGVLRSPIHTQGEAVSLASAIVARAGFRLVGVMSYEAQVAGVGNDVPGKTLENHAIRAMQGYSMRELRHRRSRIIDEIGQLADLEMVNAGGTGSIEATAKDRSVTDIAVGSGYFGGHLFDNYQHFQPAPAVGFGLAVVRKPRRDVVTCHGGGWIASGPPGVDRLPRVVWPAGLEYQDREAAGEVQTPLRGEAAIGMRVGDRVWLRHTKSGELSERINSMTLVDDDAAVGEAPTYRGEGKAFV
;
A
#
# COMPACT_ATOMS: atom_id res chain seq x y z
N MET A 1 -25.32 -4.28 8.35
CA MET A 1 -25.16 -2.86 7.97
C MET A 1 -25.21 -2.84 6.45
N GLU A 2 -25.76 -1.81 5.85
CA GLU A 2 -25.82 -1.73 4.39
C GLU A 2 -24.45 -1.39 3.81
N MET A 3 -24.16 -1.92 2.60
CA MET A 3 -22.98 -1.57 1.82
C MET A 3 -23.06 -0.11 1.43
N THR A 4 -22.04 0.67 1.73
CA THR A 4 -21.98 2.09 1.36
C THR A 4 -21.86 2.22 -0.16
N SER A 5 -22.75 3.02 -0.77
CA SER A 5 -22.67 3.27 -2.21
C SER A 5 -21.42 4.09 -2.58
N ALA A 6 -21.00 4.00 -3.84
CA ALA A 6 -19.86 4.80 -4.33
C ALA A 6 -20.09 6.31 -4.17
N ALA A 7 -21.32 6.79 -4.44
CA ALA A 7 -21.67 8.21 -4.31
C ALA A 7 -21.65 8.67 -2.84
N ASP A 8 -22.12 7.83 -1.91
CA ASP A 8 -22.06 8.14 -0.48
C ASP A 8 -20.61 8.23 0.00
N LEU A 9 -19.74 7.31 -0.46
CA LEU A 9 -18.33 7.31 -0.08
C LEU A 9 -17.59 8.53 -0.62
N ASP A 10 -17.88 8.95 -1.85
CA ASP A 10 -17.34 10.20 -2.41
C ASP A 10 -17.75 11.41 -1.60
N ALA A 11 -19.04 11.50 -1.23
CA ALA A 11 -19.54 12.57 -0.37
C ALA A 11 -18.87 12.59 1.01
N LEU A 12 -18.67 11.40 1.61
CA LEU A 12 -18.01 11.27 2.90
C LEU A 12 -16.51 11.65 2.84
N LEU A 13 -15.81 11.36 1.73
CA LEU A 13 -14.42 11.72 1.57
C LEU A 13 -14.19 13.18 1.13
N ALA A 14 -15.20 13.83 0.56
CA ALA A 14 -15.16 15.24 0.19
C ALA A 14 -15.27 16.21 1.39
N ILE A 15 -15.57 15.69 2.60
CA ILE A 15 -15.61 16.50 3.82
C ILE A 15 -14.19 16.91 4.21
N ASP A 16 -13.99 18.17 4.62
CA ASP A 16 -12.71 18.65 5.09
C ASP A 16 -12.13 17.77 6.21
N PRO A 17 -10.81 17.58 6.26
CA PRO A 17 -10.19 16.82 7.33
C PRO A 17 -10.45 17.48 8.68
N PRO A 18 -10.58 16.70 9.76
CA PRO A 18 -10.91 17.24 11.08
C PRO A 18 -9.82 18.17 11.60
N ARG A 19 -10.21 19.29 12.22
CA ARG A 19 -9.27 20.19 12.88
C ARG A 19 -8.67 19.58 14.15
N ALA A 20 -9.48 18.83 14.89
CA ALA A 20 -9.05 18.12 16.10
C ALA A 20 -8.58 16.71 15.72
N ARG A 21 -7.35 16.39 16.08
CA ARG A 21 -6.74 15.07 15.86
C ARG A 21 -6.89 14.25 17.13
N LEU A 22 -8.02 13.56 17.26
CA LEU A 22 -8.31 12.79 18.47
C LEU A 22 -7.28 11.68 18.71
N TRP A 23 -6.78 11.06 17.64
CA TRP A 23 -5.73 10.03 17.71
C TRP A 23 -4.40 10.52 18.28
N ASP A 24 -4.08 11.83 18.18
CA ASP A 24 -2.89 12.45 18.76
C ASP A 24 -3.16 12.99 20.17
N ASN A 25 -4.30 13.65 20.34
CA ASN A 25 -4.64 14.39 21.57
C ASN A 25 -5.13 13.47 22.70
N ASP A 26 -5.90 12.46 22.38
CA ASP A 26 -6.43 11.45 23.29
C ASP A 26 -6.62 10.10 22.58
N PRO A 27 -5.52 9.34 22.38
CA PRO A 27 -5.58 8.04 21.71
C PRO A 27 -6.53 7.05 22.41
N GLY A 28 -6.66 7.14 23.75
CA GLY A 28 -7.57 6.29 24.51
C GLY A 28 -9.03 6.52 24.12
N LEU A 29 -9.44 7.77 24.06
CA LEU A 29 -10.78 8.16 23.61
C LEU A 29 -11.00 7.82 22.14
N TYR A 30 -10.00 8.03 21.27
CA TYR A 30 -10.08 7.67 19.86
C TYR A 30 -10.46 6.20 19.65
N TRP A 31 -9.73 5.28 20.29
CA TRP A 31 -10.01 3.85 20.14
C TRP A 31 -11.32 3.44 20.86
N ALA A 32 -11.64 4.05 22.00
CA ALA A 32 -12.91 3.83 22.68
C ALA A 32 -14.11 4.26 21.82
N THR A 33 -13.95 5.35 21.03
CA THR A 33 -14.98 5.81 20.09
C THR A 33 -15.21 4.78 18.97
N LEU A 34 -14.14 4.24 18.38
CA LEU A 34 -14.25 3.18 17.37
C LEU A 34 -14.87 1.90 17.95
N ASP A 35 -14.53 1.54 19.18
CA ASP A 35 -15.15 0.40 19.88
C ASP A 35 -16.64 0.62 20.07
N GLY A 36 -17.04 1.80 20.55
CA GLY A 36 -18.43 2.19 20.72
C GLY A 36 -19.22 2.17 19.42
N ALA A 37 -18.69 2.78 18.36
CA ALA A 37 -19.33 2.83 17.04
C ALA A 37 -19.55 1.43 16.42
N THR A 38 -18.71 0.47 16.77
CA THR A 38 -18.81 -0.92 16.28
C THR A 38 -19.38 -1.88 17.32
N TRP A 39 -19.93 -1.36 18.42
CA TRP A 39 -20.55 -2.18 19.46
C TRP A 39 -21.73 -2.99 18.88
N GLY A 40 -21.73 -4.29 19.22
CA GLY A 40 -22.76 -5.21 18.73
C GLY A 40 -22.43 -5.91 17.41
N LEU A 41 -21.30 -5.56 16.75
CA LEU A 41 -20.82 -6.32 15.60
C LEU A 41 -19.99 -7.53 16.05
N ASP A 42 -20.04 -8.59 15.25
CA ASP A 42 -19.25 -9.81 15.48
C ASP A 42 -17.75 -9.58 15.33
N ASN A 43 -16.96 -10.28 16.13
CA ASN A 43 -15.50 -10.22 16.08
C ASN A 43 -14.92 -11.38 15.22
N PRO A 44 -13.79 -11.16 14.51
CA PRO A 44 -13.01 -9.92 14.51
C PRO A 44 -13.71 -8.80 13.72
N VAL A 45 -13.76 -7.60 14.26
CA VAL A 45 -14.27 -6.42 13.58
C VAL A 45 -13.10 -5.53 13.13
N ALA A 46 -13.16 -5.00 11.91
CA ALA A 46 -12.24 -3.94 11.50
C ALA A 46 -13.02 -2.64 11.28
N ALA A 47 -12.45 -1.54 11.74
CA ALA A 47 -12.99 -0.20 11.54
C ALA A 47 -12.05 0.65 10.71
N LEU A 48 -12.62 1.40 9.77
CA LEU A 48 -11.97 2.46 9.03
C LEU A 48 -12.55 3.80 9.50
N SER A 49 -11.73 4.57 10.22
CA SER A 49 -12.09 5.94 10.63
C SER A 49 -12.00 6.89 9.43
N LEU A 50 -13.13 7.41 8.98
CA LEU A 50 -13.18 8.38 7.88
C LEU A 50 -12.50 9.69 8.23
N PRO A 51 -12.60 10.28 9.45
CA PRO A 51 -11.83 11.45 9.83
C PRO A 51 -10.33 11.25 9.71
N ALA A 52 -9.80 10.09 10.15
CA ALA A 52 -8.38 9.78 10.03
C ALA A 52 -7.97 9.54 8.57
N LEU A 53 -8.80 8.89 7.76
CA LEU A 53 -8.56 8.72 6.33
C LEU A 53 -8.53 10.05 5.60
N ARG A 54 -9.49 10.95 5.84
CA ARG A 54 -9.50 12.33 5.27
C ARG A 54 -8.24 13.10 5.61
N HIS A 55 -7.78 12.98 6.87
CA HIS A 55 -6.51 13.57 7.27
C HIS A 55 -5.33 13.01 6.46
N ASN A 56 -5.25 11.69 6.31
CA ASN A 56 -4.17 11.03 5.56
C ASN A 56 -4.20 11.41 4.07
N ILE A 57 -5.38 11.52 3.45
CA ILE A 57 -5.54 11.99 2.07
C ILE A 57 -4.97 13.40 1.91
N ALA A 58 -5.33 14.33 2.80
CA ALA A 58 -4.86 15.70 2.77
C ALA A 58 -3.34 15.81 3.02
N ASP A 59 -2.80 15.03 3.97
CA ASP A 59 -1.35 14.97 4.26
C ASP A 59 -0.57 14.46 3.05
N ILE A 60 -1.01 13.38 2.43
CA ILE A 60 -0.39 12.81 1.23
C ILE A 60 -0.37 13.84 0.10
N ALA A 61 -1.48 14.52 -0.16
CA ALA A 61 -1.58 15.55 -1.20
C ALA A 61 -0.65 16.73 -0.92
N ALA A 62 -0.59 17.19 0.34
CA ALA A 62 0.30 18.29 0.76
C ALA A 62 1.78 17.91 0.60
N ARG A 63 2.17 16.68 0.99
CA ARG A 63 3.53 16.17 0.89
C ARG A 63 3.97 15.94 -0.57
N ALA A 64 3.04 15.59 -1.44
CA ALA A 64 3.30 15.43 -2.87
C ALA A 64 3.56 16.76 -3.59
N GLY A 65 3.15 17.91 -3.01
CA GLY A 65 3.49 19.23 -3.51
C GLY A 65 3.03 19.50 -4.94
N GLY A 66 1.91 18.91 -5.36
CA GLY A 66 1.34 19.04 -6.70
C GLY A 66 1.74 17.93 -7.68
N VAL A 67 2.65 17.02 -7.31
CA VAL A 67 2.91 15.80 -8.12
C VAL A 67 1.74 14.84 -7.96
N PRO A 68 1.17 14.33 -9.05
CA PRO A 68 0.07 13.37 -9.02
C PRO A 68 0.37 12.11 -8.20
N ILE A 69 -0.67 11.49 -7.65
CA ILE A 69 -0.58 10.26 -6.87
C ILE A 69 -1.12 9.09 -7.67
N ARG A 70 -0.46 7.93 -7.57
CA ARG A 70 -0.95 6.65 -8.04
C ARG A 70 -1.23 5.76 -6.82
N VAL A 71 -2.46 5.29 -6.67
CA VAL A 71 -2.89 4.51 -5.49
C VAL A 71 -2.31 3.09 -5.55
N ALA A 72 -1.46 2.71 -4.60
CA ALA A 72 -0.92 1.35 -4.51
C ALA A 72 -1.93 0.42 -3.81
N SER A 73 -2.69 -0.33 -4.59
CA SER A 73 -3.81 -1.19 -4.17
C SER A 73 -3.41 -2.27 -3.16
N LYS A 74 -2.20 -2.82 -3.30
CA LYS A 74 -1.62 -3.83 -2.41
C LYS A 74 -1.77 -3.50 -0.93
N SER A 75 -1.71 -2.22 -0.58
CA SER A 75 -1.74 -1.79 0.81
C SER A 75 -3.15 -1.50 1.32
N LEU A 76 -4.14 -1.51 0.48
CA LEU A 76 -5.55 -1.23 0.79
C LEU A 76 -6.41 -2.49 0.68
N ARG A 77 -6.50 -3.07 -0.51
CA ARG A 77 -7.31 -4.24 -0.86
C ARG A 77 -8.78 -4.09 -0.47
N VAL A 78 -9.29 -2.87 -0.63
CA VAL A 78 -10.69 -2.47 -0.41
C VAL A 78 -11.12 -1.68 -1.64
N ARG A 79 -11.79 -2.35 -2.58
CA ARG A 79 -12.13 -1.79 -3.90
C ARG A 79 -12.94 -0.50 -3.81
N PRO A 80 -13.97 -0.37 -2.97
CA PRO A 80 -14.73 0.87 -2.86
C PRO A 80 -13.88 2.07 -2.44
N ILE A 81 -12.89 1.86 -1.55
CA ILE A 81 -11.96 2.92 -1.13
C ILE A 81 -11.01 3.29 -2.27
N ILE A 82 -10.48 2.31 -3.01
CA ILE A 82 -9.61 2.55 -4.16
C ILE A 82 -10.37 3.36 -5.22
N ASP A 83 -11.60 2.96 -5.54
CA ASP A 83 -12.45 3.66 -6.52
C ASP A 83 -12.73 5.11 -6.10
N ALA A 84 -12.98 5.36 -4.80
CA ALA A 84 -13.18 6.71 -4.29
C ALA A 84 -11.89 7.56 -4.35
N LEU A 85 -10.74 6.96 -4.02
CA LEU A 85 -9.45 7.66 -4.09
C LEU A 85 -9.07 8.03 -5.54
N VAL A 86 -9.35 7.15 -6.51
CA VAL A 86 -9.04 7.40 -7.93
C VAL A 86 -9.88 8.56 -8.51
N ARG A 87 -11.02 8.89 -7.92
CA ARG A 87 -11.84 10.04 -8.32
C ARG A 87 -11.36 11.39 -7.77
N LEU A 88 -10.34 11.41 -6.91
CA LEU A 88 -9.74 12.66 -6.44
C LEU A 88 -8.90 13.31 -7.56
N ASP A 89 -8.97 14.63 -7.69
CA ASP A 89 -8.32 15.40 -8.77
C ASP A 89 -6.80 15.19 -8.89
N ASN A 90 -6.15 14.88 -7.78
CA ASN A 90 -4.70 14.66 -7.74
C ASN A 90 -4.29 13.19 -7.90
N VAL A 91 -5.21 12.28 -8.20
CA VAL A 91 -4.93 10.85 -8.40
C VAL A 91 -5.10 10.49 -9.86
N VAL A 92 -4.05 9.89 -10.44
CA VAL A 92 -3.99 9.58 -11.88
C VAL A 92 -4.25 8.11 -12.23
N GLY A 93 -4.32 7.22 -11.23
CA GLY A 93 -4.56 5.80 -11.47
C GLY A 93 -4.13 4.91 -10.31
N VAL A 94 -3.97 3.62 -10.59
CA VAL A 94 -3.64 2.59 -9.61
C VAL A 94 -2.31 1.89 -9.95
N LEU A 95 -1.54 1.56 -8.92
CA LEU A 95 -0.43 0.61 -8.97
C LEU A 95 -0.94 -0.73 -8.42
N ALA A 96 -1.23 -1.66 -9.32
CA ALA A 96 -1.69 -3.01 -9.00
C ALA A 96 -0.51 -3.92 -8.64
N TYR A 97 -0.75 -5.00 -7.89
CA TYR A 97 0.31 -5.91 -7.46
C TYR A 97 0.26 -7.30 -8.11
N ASP A 98 -0.81 -7.61 -8.81
CA ASP A 98 -0.99 -8.84 -9.58
C ASP A 98 -1.70 -8.54 -10.91
N LEU A 99 -1.43 -9.33 -11.97
CA LEU A 99 -2.04 -9.07 -13.27
C LEU A 99 -3.54 -9.38 -13.29
N ALA A 100 -3.99 -10.43 -12.60
CA ALA A 100 -5.43 -10.72 -12.51
C ALA A 100 -6.16 -9.63 -11.73
N GLU A 101 -5.53 -9.04 -10.70
CA GLU A 101 -6.02 -7.83 -10.03
C GLU A 101 -6.10 -6.66 -11.00
N ALA A 102 -5.04 -6.38 -11.75
CA ALA A 102 -4.99 -5.26 -12.69
C ALA A 102 -6.13 -5.35 -13.73
N ILE A 103 -6.37 -6.54 -14.29
CA ILE A 103 -7.47 -6.79 -15.23
C ILE A 103 -8.83 -6.53 -14.56
N TRP A 104 -9.04 -7.06 -13.34
CA TRP A 104 -10.28 -6.85 -12.60
C TRP A 104 -10.51 -5.37 -12.24
N LEU A 105 -9.45 -4.64 -11.90
CA LEU A 105 -9.52 -3.20 -11.62
C LEU A 105 -9.86 -2.40 -12.88
N ALA A 106 -9.29 -2.77 -14.04
CA ALA A 106 -9.42 -2.05 -15.29
C ALA A 106 -10.73 -2.35 -16.06
N THR A 107 -11.44 -3.43 -15.71
CA THR A 107 -12.62 -3.89 -16.46
C THR A 107 -13.91 -3.35 -15.86
N ASP A 108 -14.78 -2.79 -16.70
CA ASP A 108 -16.14 -2.39 -16.28
C ASP A 108 -16.96 -3.62 -15.90
N THR A 109 -17.69 -3.51 -14.80
CA THR A 109 -18.76 -4.45 -14.43
C THR A 109 -20.09 -3.71 -14.45
N GLY A 110 -21.21 -4.42 -14.48
CA GLY A 110 -22.51 -3.78 -14.72
C GLY A 110 -22.85 -2.58 -13.81
N ASP A 111 -22.32 -2.54 -12.62
CA ASP A 111 -22.54 -1.53 -11.59
C ASP A 111 -21.29 -0.70 -11.23
N ARG A 112 -20.14 -1.02 -11.79
CA ARG A 112 -18.86 -0.39 -11.44
C ARG A 112 -18.00 -0.15 -12.67
N ALA A 113 -17.57 1.09 -12.88
CA ALA A 113 -16.62 1.44 -13.93
C ALA A 113 -15.23 0.88 -13.60
N GLY A 114 -14.53 0.44 -14.63
CA GLY A 114 -13.11 0.09 -14.53
C GLY A 114 -12.25 1.34 -14.42
N ILE A 115 -11.08 1.18 -13.84
CA ILE A 115 -10.07 2.24 -13.69
C ILE A 115 -9.31 2.39 -15.01
N ASP A 116 -9.20 3.61 -15.52
CA ASP A 116 -8.66 3.88 -16.86
C ASP A 116 -7.13 3.76 -16.95
N ASP A 117 -6.40 3.88 -15.85
CA ASP A 117 -4.93 3.77 -15.81
C ASP A 117 -4.49 2.86 -14.65
N VAL A 118 -4.05 1.66 -15.00
CA VAL A 118 -3.58 0.63 -14.05
C VAL A 118 -2.17 0.19 -14.44
N LEU A 119 -1.19 0.59 -13.66
CA LEU A 119 0.19 0.13 -13.78
C LEU A 119 0.37 -1.15 -12.94
N LEU A 120 0.78 -2.25 -13.57
CA LEU A 120 1.22 -3.45 -12.84
C LEU A 120 2.61 -3.18 -12.23
N GLY A 121 2.71 -3.15 -10.91
CA GLY A 121 3.94 -2.78 -10.19
C GLY A 121 4.94 -3.92 -9.98
N TYR A 122 4.71 -5.08 -10.61
CA TYR A 122 5.57 -6.27 -10.52
C TYR A 122 5.51 -7.04 -11.84
N PRO A 123 6.63 -7.55 -12.34
CA PRO A 123 6.61 -8.47 -13.47
C PRO A 123 5.77 -9.71 -13.19
N THR A 124 5.20 -10.30 -14.24
CA THR A 124 4.34 -11.47 -14.11
C THR A 124 4.83 -12.64 -14.96
N ALA A 125 4.72 -13.86 -14.41
CA ALA A 125 4.89 -15.10 -15.16
C ALA A 125 3.56 -15.90 -15.23
N ASN A 126 2.44 -15.29 -14.85
CA ASN A 126 1.12 -15.93 -14.86
C ASN A 126 0.57 -15.98 -16.29
N ARG A 127 0.77 -17.12 -16.97
CA ARG A 127 0.35 -17.34 -18.37
C ARG A 127 -1.17 -17.22 -18.55
N GLY A 128 -1.96 -17.65 -17.58
CA GLY A 128 -3.41 -17.52 -17.62
C GLY A 128 -3.83 -16.05 -17.64
N ALA A 129 -3.32 -15.25 -16.69
CA ALA A 129 -3.63 -13.83 -16.61
C ALA A 129 -3.11 -13.04 -17.85
N ILE A 130 -1.97 -13.43 -18.43
CA ILE A 130 -1.51 -12.86 -19.71
C ILE A 130 -2.52 -13.14 -20.83
N GLY A 131 -3.01 -14.38 -20.91
CA GLY A 131 -4.06 -14.75 -21.87
C GLY A 131 -5.35 -13.97 -21.65
N ASP A 132 -5.78 -13.82 -20.41
CA ASP A 132 -6.99 -13.07 -20.03
C ASP A 132 -6.85 -11.57 -20.39
N LEU A 133 -5.67 -10.97 -20.17
CA LEU A 133 -5.39 -9.59 -20.59
C LEU A 133 -5.56 -9.45 -22.11
N CYS A 134 -4.93 -10.33 -22.89
CA CYS A 134 -4.96 -10.27 -24.35
C CYS A 134 -6.38 -10.51 -24.92
N ALA A 135 -7.21 -11.26 -24.20
CA ALA A 135 -8.61 -11.52 -24.57
C ALA A 135 -9.58 -10.40 -24.16
N ASN A 136 -9.13 -9.43 -23.34
CA ASN A 136 -9.95 -8.33 -22.82
C ASN A 136 -9.49 -6.98 -23.41
N PRO A 137 -10.13 -6.46 -24.48
CA PRO A 137 -9.71 -5.22 -25.13
C PRO A 137 -9.73 -3.99 -24.22
N GLN A 138 -10.65 -3.95 -23.26
CA GLN A 138 -10.75 -2.84 -22.31
C GLN A 138 -9.57 -2.84 -21.34
N ALA A 139 -9.27 -3.99 -20.74
CA ALA A 139 -8.12 -4.12 -19.85
C ALA A 139 -6.80 -3.88 -20.62
N LEU A 140 -6.70 -4.37 -21.86
CA LEU A 140 -5.51 -4.20 -22.71
C LEU A 140 -5.16 -2.73 -22.98
N GLN A 141 -6.18 -1.87 -23.09
CA GLN A 141 -6.00 -0.43 -23.29
C GLN A 141 -5.58 0.30 -22.00
N ARG A 142 -6.01 -0.20 -20.83
CA ARG A 142 -5.90 0.47 -19.52
C ARG A 142 -4.75 -0.06 -18.67
N VAL A 143 -4.30 -1.30 -18.91
CA VAL A 143 -3.24 -1.93 -18.12
C VAL A 143 -1.88 -1.74 -18.78
N THR A 144 -0.91 -1.26 -18.00
CA THR A 144 0.51 -1.21 -18.38
C THR A 144 1.25 -2.30 -17.63
N LEU A 145 1.92 -3.21 -18.35
CA LEU A 145 2.76 -4.26 -17.75
C LEU A 145 4.14 -3.71 -17.41
N LEU A 146 4.69 -4.17 -16.30
CA LEU A 146 6.07 -3.89 -15.89
C LEU A 146 6.98 -5.02 -16.38
N VAL A 147 8.11 -4.66 -16.99
CA VAL A 147 9.14 -5.60 -17.45
C VAL A 147 10.54 -5.10 -17.09
N ASP A 148 11.48 -6.01 -16.94
CA ASP A 148 12.89 -5.71 -16.73
C ASP A 148 13.85 -6.62 -17.54
N SER A 149 13.29 -7.46 -18.43
CA SER A 149 14.05 -8.39 -19.26
C SER A 149 13.36 -8.66 -20.61
N ILE A 150 14.12 -9.15 -21.57
CA ILE A 150 13.61 -9.61 -22.87
C ILE A 150 12.82 -10.92 -22.72
N GLU A 151 13.21 -11.75 -21.79
CA GLU A 151 12.58 -13.03 -21.45
C GLU A 151 11.12 -12.87 -21.06
N GLU A 152 10.75 -11.75 -20.41
CA GLU A 152 9.35 -11.43 -20.09
C GLU A 152 8.54 -11.09 -21.34
N LEU A 153 9.13 -10.38 -22.30
CA LEU A 153 8.50 -10.13 -23.60
C LEU A 153 8.33 -11.44 -24.39
N ASP A 154 9.33 -12.34 -24.35
CA ASP A 154 9.27 -13.67 -24.96
C ASP A 154 8.16 -14.52 -24.33
N LEU A 155 8.02 -14.47 -23.00
CA LEU A 155 6.93 -15.14 -22.30
C LEU A 155 5.55 -14.64 -22.74
N ILE A 156 5.37 -13.32 -22.82
CA ILE A 156 4.12 -12.71 -23.27
C ILE A 156 3.79 -13.16 -24.71
N ASP A 157 4.73 -13.06 -25.64
CA ASP A 157 4.53 -13.48 -27.04
C ASP A 157 4.30 -14.99 -27.18
N SER A 158 4.85 -15.81 -26.29
CA SER A 158 4.59 -17.25 -26.26
C SER A 158 3.16 -17.62 -25.86
N VAL A 159 2.47 -16.71 -25.15
CA VAL A 159 1.06 -16.85 -24.75
C VAL A 159 0.14 -16.21 -25.78
N CYS A 160 0.46 -14.99 -26.19
CA CYS A 160 -0.32 -14.15 -27.09
C CYS A 160 0.61 -13.56 -28.16
N PRO A 161 0.79 -14.20 -29.31
CA PRO A 161 1.63 -13.67 -30.40
C PRO A 161 1.15 -12.29 -30.88
N PRO A 162 2.07 -11.39 -31.32
CA PRO A 162 1.73 -10.02 -31.74
C PRO A 162 0.63 -9.91 -32.80
N GLY A 163 0.53 -10.88 -33.69
CA GLY A 163 -0.51 -10.90 -34.73
C GLY A 163 -1.91 -11.28 -34.25
N SER A 164 -2.07 -11.69 -33.02
CA SER A 164 -3.34 -12.13 -32.39
C SER A 164 -3.90 -11.17 -31.34
N ARG A 165 -3.24 -10.04 -31.08
CA ARG A 165 -3.62 -9.05 -30.08
C ARG A 165 -3.28 -7.62 -30.50
N ASP A 166 -3.91 -6.66 -29.87
CA ASP A 166 -3.49 -5.26 -29.94
C ASP A 166 -2.17 -5.05 -29.18
N GLU A 167 -1.59 -3.86 -29.30
CA GLU A 167 -0.35 -3.51 -28.59
C GLU A 167 -0.54 -3.54 -27.08
N ILE A 168 0.42 -4.14 -26.39
CA ILE A 168 0.52 -4.10 -24.92
C ILE A 168 1.37 -2.90 -24.50
N ARG A 169 0.85 -2.14 -23.55
CA ARG A 169 1.52 -1.02 -22.90
C ARG A 169 2.58 -1.58 -21.93
N ILE A 170 3.81 -1.09 -22.04
CA ILE A 170 4.97 -1.56 -21.25
C ILE A 170 5.59 -0.40 -20.50
N ALA A 171 5.93 -0.64 -19.23
CA ALA A 171 6.84 0.18 -18.44
C ALA A 171 8.08 -0.64 -18.05
N ILE A 172 9.23 0.01 -17.97
CA ILE A 172 10.49 -0.61 -17.52
C ILE A 172 10.60 -0.47 -16.00
N ASP A 173 10.91 -1.58 -15.29
CA ASP A 173 11.30 -1.52 -13.86
C ASP A 173 12.77 -1.14 -13.76
N LEU A 174 13.04 0.03 -13.17
CA LEU A 174 14.39 0.54 -12.95
C LEU A 174 14.81 0.30 -11.49
N ASP A 175 15.90 -0.44 -11.28
CA ASP A 175 16.48 -0.62 -9.95
C ASP A 175 16.87 0.72 -9.31
N ALA A 176 16.20 1.06 -8.23
CA ALA A 176 16.44 2.28 -7.47
C ALA A 176 17.46 2.10 -6.32
N SER A 177 18.10 0.93 -6.20
CA SER A 177 19.08 0.68 -5.14
C SER A 177 20.32 1.57 -5.28
N LEU A 178 20.92 1.90 -4.14
CA LEU A 178 22.19 2.61 -4.04
C LEU A 178 23.33 1.58 -4.02
N ARG A 179 24.20 1.62 -5.03
CA ARG A 179 25.38 0.74 -5.12
C ARG A 179 26.62 1.49 -4.67
N LEU A 180 27.23 1.05 -3.57
CA LEU A 180 28.43 1.67 -2.99
C LEU A 180 29.63 0.74 -3.10
N PRO A 181 30.74 1.16 -3.78
CA PRO A 181 31.96 0.37 -3.84
C PRO A 181 32.46 -0.02 -2.45
N GLY A 182 32.65 -1.32 -2.23
CA GLY A 182 33.17 -1.86 -0.96
C GLY A 182 32.15 -1.96 0.19
N VAL A 183 30.94 -1.43 0.04
CA VAL A 183 29.86 -1.54 1.02
C VAL A 183 28.76 -2.51 0.55
N GLY A 184 28.53 -2.56 -0.76
CA GLY A 184 27.48 -3.37 -1.37
C GLY A 184 26.26 -2.56 -1.82
N ASP A 185 25.17 -3.26 -2.09
CA ASP A 185 23.94 -2.69 -2.61
C ASP A 185 22.94 -2.43 -1.48
N LEU A 186 22.43 -1.21 -1.40
CA LEU A 186 21.39 -0.78 -0.47
C LEU A 186 20.09 -0.58 -1.24
N GLY A 187 19.15 -1.50 -1.07
CA GLY A 187 17.88 -1.52 -1.80
C GLY A 187 17.25 -2.90 -1.80
N VAL A 188 16.34 -3.15 -2.74
CA VAL A 188 15.57 -4.40 -2.78
C VAL A 188 16.04 -5.39 -3.85
N LEU A 189 16.97 -5.02 -4.70
CA LEU A 189 17.56 -5.91 -5.72
C LEU A 189 16.51 -6.72 -6.50
N ARG A 190 15.54 -6.02 -7.09
CA ARG A 190 14.44 -6.66 -7.83
C ARG A 190 14.71 -6.69 -9.31
N SER A 191 14.97 -5.52 -9.91
CA SER A 191 15.27 -5.40 -11.33
C SER A 191 16.78 -5.48 -11.59
N PRO A 192 17.23 -6.09 -12.71
CA PRO A 192 18.62 -6.03 -13.16
C PRO A 192 18.97 -4.67 -13.79
N ILE A 193 17.99 -3.86 -14.16
CA ILE A 193 18.17 -2.61 -14.91
C ILE A 193 18.57 -1.48 -13.98
N HIS A 194 19.87 -1.20 -13.88
CA HIS A 194 20.40 -0.17 -12.98
C HIS A 194 21.07 0.97 -13.73
N THR A 195 21.81 0.66 -14.77
CA THR A 195 22.60 1.63 -15.54
C THR A 195 21.79 2.20 -16.71
N GLN A 196 22.22 3.37 -17.20
CA GLN A 196 21.68 3.98 -18.41
C GLN A 196 21.80 3.05 -19.62
N GLY A 197 22.93 2.34 -19.78
CA GLY A 197 23.14 1.42 -20.90
C GLY A 197 22.17 0.24 -20.90
N GLU A 198 21.92 -0.37 -19.73
CA GLU A 198 20.94 -1.45 -19.59
C GLU A 198 19.53 -0.97 -19.93
N ALA A 199 19.12 0.20 -19.38
CA ALA A 199 17.81 0.77 -19.61
C ALA A 199 17.55 1.11 -21.08
N VAL A 200 18.53 1.76 -21.76
CA VAL A 200 18.43 2.11 -23.18
C VAL A 200 18.41 0.84 -24.05
N SER A 201 19.18 -0.19 -23.69
CA SER A 201 19.20 -1.47 -24.41
C SER A 201 17.83 -2.16 -24.36
N LEU A 202 17.22 -2.25 -23.18
CA LEU A 202 15.87 -2.83 -23.04
C LEU A 202 14.82 -1.96 -23.72
N ALA A 203 14.86 -0.64 -23.57
CA ALA A 203 13.94 0.29 -24.24
C ALA A 203 14.00 0.13 -25.77
N SER A 204 15.21 0.04 -26.34
CA SER A 204 15.39 -0.17 -27.79
C SER A 204 14.82 -1.52 -28.24
N ALA A 205 15.00 -2.58 -27.45
CA ALA A 205 14.43 -3.89 -27.75
C ALA A 205 12.89 -3.87 -27.72
N ILE A 206 12.28 -3.18 -26.74
CA ILE A 206 10.82 -3.04 -26.65
C ILE A 206 10.29 -2.28 -27.87
N VAL A 207 10.88 -1.13 -28.19
CA VAL A 207 10.44 -0.28 -29.32
C VAL A 207 10.57 -0.99 -30.67
N ALA A 208 11.60 -1.80 -30.84
CA ALA A 208 11.82 -2.58 -32.08
C ALA A 208 10.89 -3.81 -32.19
N ARG A 209 10.21 -4.21 -31.11
CA ARG A 209 9.43 -5.44 -31.05
C ARG A 209 7.95 -5.16 -31.32
N ALA A 210 7.42 -5.79 -32.38
CA ALA A 210 6.00 -5.63 -32.74
C ALA A 210 5.06 -6.06 -31.59
N GLY A 211 3.95 -5.35 -31.44
CA GLY A 211 2.90 -5.67 -30.45
C GLY A 211 3.19 -5.18 -29.04
N PHE A 212 4.22 -4.35 -28.85
CA PHE A 212 4.51 -3.67 -27.58
C PHE A 212 4.71 -2.17 -27.79
N ARG A 213 4.26 -1.39 -26.85
CA ARG A 213 4.44 0.07 -26.80
C ARG A 213 5.06 0.47 -25.47
N LEU A 214 6.27 1.01 -25.51
CA LEU A 214 6.91 1.56 -24.31
C LEU A 214 6.26 2.88 -23.95
N VAL A 215 5.62 2.93 -22.76
CA VAL A 215 4.86 4.09 -22.29
C VAL A 215 5.35 4.63 -20.95
N GLY A 216 6.26 3.93 -20.26
CA GLY A 216 6.67 4.40 -18.93
C GLY A 216 7.90 3.73 -18.37
N VAL A 217 8.29 4.27 -17.23
CA VAL A 217 9.33 3.72 -16.34
C VAL A 217 8.79 3.75 -14.92
N MET A 218 9.06 2.69 -14.15
CA MET A 218 8.78 2.65 -12.71
C MET A 218 10.09 2.46 -11.95
N SER A 219 10.19 3.04 -10.78
CA SER A 219 11.30 2.78 -9.87
C SER A 219 10.87 2.95 -8.42
N TYR A 220 11.27 2.03 -7.54
CA TYR A 220 10.90 2.07 -6.13
C TYR A 220 12.12 2.14 -5.21
N GLU A 221 12.34 3.29 -4.60
CA GLU A 221 13.42 3.55 -3.65
C GLU A 221 13.13 2.99 -2.25
N ALA A 222 13.11 1.66 -2.13
CA ALA A 222 12.73 0.96 -0.90
C ALA A 222 13.62 1.31 0.30
N GLN A 223 14.92 1.59 0.09
CA GLN A 223 15.86 2.01 1.12
C GLN A 223 15.54 3.40 1.70
N VAL A 224 14.66 4.15 1.03
CA VAL A 224 14.14 5.45 1.49
C VAL A 224 12.70 5.32 1.97
N ALA A 225 11.82 4.83 1.10
CA ALA A 225 10.38 4.74 1.36
C ALA A 225 10.01 3.69 2.43
N GLY A 226 10.81 2.63 2.56
CA GLY A 226 10.52 1.47 3.40
C GLY A 226 11.29 1.38 4.71
N VAL A 227 12.14 2.36 5.02
CA VAL A 227 13.01 2.33 6.21
C VAL A 227 12.72 3.52 7.12
N GLY A 228 12.22 3.22 8.34
CA GLY A 228 12.01 4.24 9.39
C GLY A 228 13.34 4.88 9.83
N ASN A 229 13.33 6.17 10.09
CA ASN A 229 14.52 6.96 10.37
C ASN A 229 14.43 7.76 11.67
N ASP A 230 13.45 7.40 12.51
CA ASP A 230 13.23 7.97 13.84
C ASP A 230 12.78 6.92 14.86
N VAL A 231 13.47 5.78 14.87
CA VAL A 231 13.19 4.68 15.81
C VAL A 231 13.63 5.10 17.21
N PRO A 232 12.72 5.03 18.21
CA PRO A 232 13.06 5.39 19.59
C PRO A 232 14.29 4.62 20.14
N GLY A 233 15.19 5.32 20.82
CA GLY A 233 16.40 4.74 21.41
C GLY A 233 17.56 4.48 20.45
N LYS A 234 17.40 4.73 19.14
CA LYS A 234 18.40 4.44 18.09
C LYS A 234 18.99 5.71 17.45
N THR A 235 19.35 6.70 18.24
CA THR A 235 19.75 8.04 17.76
C THR A 235 20.86 8.01 16.69
N LEU A 236 21.97 7.27 16.93
CA LEU A 236 23.07 7.19 15.97
C LEU A 236 22.68 6.45 14.69
N GLU A 237 21.94 5.35 14.80
CA GLU A 237 21.42 4.59 13.67
C GLU A 237 20.48 5.46 12.82
N ASN A 238 19.55 6.19 13.46
CA ASN A 238 18.64 7.12 12.78
C ASN A 238 19.40 8.21 12.01
N HIS A 239 20.48 8.77 12.56
CA HIS A 239 21.30 9.75 11.83
C HIS A 239 22.01 9.13 10.62
N ALA A 240 22.56 7.94 10.76
CA ALA A 240 23.17 7.22 9.66
C ALA A 240 22.15 6.88 8.55
N ILE A 241 20.96 6.42 8.94
CA ILE A 241 19.87 6.15 7.99
C ILE A 241 19.47 7.42 7.23
N ARG A 242 19.25 8.54 7.92
CA ARG A 242 18.89 9.82 7.27
C ARG A 242 19.98 10.30 6.29
N ALA A 243 21.25 10.17 6.66
CA ALA A 243 22.37 10.52 5.79
C ALA A 243 22.39 9.63 4.53
N MET A 244 22.22 8.32 4.70
CA MET A 244 22.14 7.34 3.62
C MET A 244 20.93 7.64 2.70
N GLN A 245 19.74 7.88 3.25
CA GLN A 245 18.54 8.23 2.49
C GLN A 245 18.74 9.51 1.67
N GLY A 246 19.33 10.54 2.27
CA GLY A 246 19.63 11.79 1.57
C GLY A 246 20.64 11.64 0.43
N TYR A 247 21.69 10.81 0.62
CA TYR A 247 22.66 10.49 -0.42
C TYR A 247 22.02 9.67 -1.54
N SER A 248 21.29 8.61 -1.18
CA SER A 248 20.59 7.72 -2.12
C SER A 248 19.65 8.50 -3.04
N MET A 249 18.79 9.38 -2.48
CA MET A 249 17.87 10.18 -3.28
C MET A 249 18.58 11.18 -4.20
N ARG A 250 19.76 11.69 -3.81
CA ARG A 250 20.53 12.59 -4.67
C ARG A 250 21.13 11.85 -5.86
N GLU A 251 21.72 10.70 -5.62
CA GLU A 251 22.26 9.82 -6.66
C GLU A 251 21.16 9.37 -7.62
N LEU A 252 20.07 8.82 -7.07
CA LEU A 252 18.97 8.27 -7.85
C LEU A 252 18.30 9.34 -8.75
N ARG A 253 18.05 10.54 -8.25
CA ARG A 253 17.50 11.63 -9.06
C ARG A 253 18.37 11.94 -10.27
N HIS A 254 19.69 12.00 -10.07
CA HIS A 254 20.62 12.26 -11.15
C HIS A 254 20.65 11.10 -12.18
N ARG A 255 20.71 9.87 -11.70
CA ARG A 255 20.73 8.67 -12.55
C ARG A 255 19.40 8.49 -13.30
N ARG A 256 18.25 8.61 -12.61
CA ARG A 256 16.92 8.49 -13.18
C ARG A 256 16.67 9.54 -14.25
N SER A 257 16.94 10.83 -13.98
CA SER A 257 16.78 11.89 -14.96
C SER A 257 17.53 11.59 -16.26
N ARG A 258 18.81 11.18 -16.18
CA ARG A 258 19.59 10.82 -17.38
C ARG A 258 19.01 9.64 -18.14
N ILE A 259 18.54 8.63 -17.44
CA ILE A 259 17.90 7.46 -18.06
C ILE A 259 16.62 7.88 -18.79
N ILE A 260 15.78 8.68 -18.12
CA ILE A 260 14.51 9.15 -18.72
C ILE A 260 14.76 10.04 -19.94
N ASP A 261 15.76 10.93 -19.89
CA ASP A 261 16.13 11.78 -21.03
C ASP A 261 16.53 10.92 -22.26
N GLU A 262 17.28 9.85 -22.07
CA GLU A 262 17.70 8.95 -23.15
C GLU A 262 16.55 8.06 -23.67
N ILE A 263 15.74 7.49 -22.77
CA ILE A 263 14.57 6.68 -23.18
C ILE A 263 13.56 7.57 -23.93
N GLY A 264 13.40 8.83 -23.50
CA GLY A 264 12.53 9.81 -24.15
C GLY A 264 12.91 10.14 -25.58
N GLN A 265 14.15 9.82 -26.02
CA GLN A 265 14.54 9.92 -27.44
C GLN A 265 14.08 8.71 -28.27
N LEU A 266 13.70 7.60 -27.62
CA LEU A 266 13.26 6.36 -28.26
C LEU A 266 11.75 6.19 -28.25
N ALA A 267 11.06 6.72 -27.23
CA ALA A 267 9.62 6.57 -27.03
C ALA A 267 9.01 7.77 -26.29
N ASP A 268 7.75 8.07 -26.60
CA ASP A 268 6.97 9.07 -25.86
C ASP A 268 6.47 8.44 -24.54
N LEU A 269 7.09 8.82 -23.42
CA LEU A 269 6.72 8.31 -22.11
C LEU A 269 5.48 9.04 -21.57
N GLU A 270 4.47 8.28 -21.21
CA GLU A 270 3.23 8.77 -20.59
C GLU A 270 3.39 8.87 -19.06
N MET A 271 4.28 8.03 -18.44
CA MET A 271 4.48 8.00 -17.01
C MET A 271 5.93 7.72 -16.62
N VAL A 272 6.35 8.33 -15.52
CA VAL A 272 7.54 7.97 -14.74
C VAL A 272 7.09 7.85 -13.30
N ASN A 273 6.71 6.63 -12.91
CA ASN A 273 6.23 6.34 -11.56
C ASN A 273 7.39 6.09 -10.60
N ALA A 274 7.30 6.61 -9.38
CA ALA A 274 8.30 6.38 -8.36
C ALA A 274 7.73 6.48 -6.94
N GLY A 275 8.56 6.21 -5.96
CA GLY A 275 8.26 6.50 -4.57
C GLY A 275 7.38 5.51 -3.83
N GLY A 276 7.09 5.89 -2.63
CA GLY A 276 6.23 5.19 -1.68
C GLY A 276 5.85 6.14 -0.53
N THR A 277 4.97 5.72 0.36
CA THR A 277 4.49 6.54 1.48
C THR A 277 5.60 7.25 2.25
N GLY A 278 6.74 6.58 2.48
CA GLY A 278 7.87 7.14 3.25
C GLY A 278 8.84 8.01 2.48
N SER A 279 8.67 8.18 1.16
CA SER A 279 9.58 9.00 0.33
C SER A 279 8.88 10.11 -0.45
N ILE A 280 7.58 10.35 -0.23
CA ILE A 280 6.76 11.29 -1.03
C ILE A 280 7.50 12.62 -1.26
N GLU A 281 7.95 13.32 -0.21
CA GLU A 281 8.58 14.63 -0.30
C GLU A 281 9.95 14.60 -0.98
N ALA A 282 10.66 13.49 -0.85
CA ALA A 282 11.94 13.32 -1.49
C ALA A 282 11.78 13.01 -2.97
N THR A 283 10.79 12.20 -3.32
CA THR A 283 10.43 11.83 -4.70
C THR A 283 9.81 13.00 -5.44
N ALA A 284 8.93 13.79 -4.80
CA ALA A 284 8.33 14.99 -5.38
C ALA A 284 9.35 16.08 -5.83
N LYS A 285 10.57 16.03 -5.30
CA LYS A 285 11.66 16.91 -5.73
C LYS A 285 12.38 16.47 -6.99
N ASP A 286 12.04 15.29 -7.51
CA ASP A 286 12.60 14.75 -8.75
C ASP A 286 11.74 15.13 -9.94
N ARG A 287 12.26 16.02 -10.79
CA ARG A 287 11.53 16.56 -11.95
C ARG A 287 11.28 15.54 -13.06
N SER A 288 11.97 14.39 -13.02
CA SER A 288 11.72 13.32 -13.99
C SER A 288 10.52 12.45 -13.62
N VAL A 289 10.00 12.57 -12.38
CA VAL A 289 8.86 11.81 -11.90
C VAL A 289 7.55 12.50 -12.25
N THR A 290 6.61 11.77 -12.83
CA THR A 290 5.28 12.26 -13.20
C THR A 290 4.21 11.94 -12.17
N ASP A 291 4.36 10.82 -11.45
CA ASP A 291 3.42 10.40 -10.41
C ASP A 291 4.10 9.56 -9.31
N ILE A 292 3.57 9.63 -8.10
CA ILE A 292 4.12 8.99 -6.90
C ILE A 292 3.19 7.88 -6.44
N ALA A 293 3.73 6.65 -6.26
CA ALA A 293 2.97 5.53 -5.73
C ALA A 293 2.74 5.68 -4.22
N VAL A 294 1.49 5.67 -3.76
CA VAL A 294 1.13 5.74 -2.33
C VAL A 294 0.02 4.75 -2.02
N GLY A 295 0.17 3.98 -0.96
CA GLY A 295 -0.86 3.04 -0.51
C GLY A 295 -1.00 3.01 1.00
N SER A 296 -0.01 2.47 1.71
CA SER A 296 -0.06 2.22 3.16
C SER A 296 -0.23 3.50 4.01
N GLY A 297 0.09 4.67 3.48
CA GLY A 297 -0.15 5.96 4.13
C GLY A 297 -1.63 6.27 4.34
N TYR A 298 -2.51 5.81 3.47
CA TYR A 298 -3.95 6.02 3.63
C TYR A 298 -4.51 5.35 4.89
N PHE A 299 -4.07 4.13 5.20
CA PHE A 299 -4.54 3.39 6.37
C PHE A 299 -3.71 3.60 7.63
N GLY A 300 -2.51 4.12 7.49
CA GLY A 300 -1.69 4.56 8.61
C GLY A 300 -1.22 3.43 9.53
N GLY A 301 -0.56 2.39 8.99
CA GLY A 301 0.04 1.32 9.79
C GLY A 301 1.11 1.84 10.78
N HIS A 302 1.30 1.14 11.90
CA HIS A 302 2.14 1.64 13.00
C HIS A 302 3.65 1.71 12.69
N LEU A 303 4.14 1.06 11.62
CA LEU A 303 5.53 1.19 11.18
C LEU A 303 5.90 2.63 10.80
N PHE A 304 4.92 3.42 10.33
CA PHE A 304 5.14 4.81 9.97
C PHE A 304 5.31 5.74 11.16
N ASP A 305 5.03 5.30 12.39
CA ASP A 305 5.34 6.05 13.61
C ASP A 305 6.86 6.25 13.82
N ASN A 306 7.69 5.49 13.09
CA ASN A 306 9.16 5.57 13.11
C ASN A 306 9.76 6.49 12.04
N TYR A 307 8.96 7.38 11.42
CA TYR A 307 9.44 8.37 10.45
C TYR A 307 9.45 9.77 11.06
N GLN A 308 10.56 10.51 10.85
CA GLN A 308 10.74 11.84 11.46
C GLN A 308 9.82 12.91 10.86
N HIS A 309 9.56 12.83 9.56
CA HIS A 309 8.98 13.95 8.79
C HIS A 309 7.48 13.83 8.55
N PHE A 310 6.87 12.69 8.88
CA PHE A 310 5.42 12.51 8.83
C PHE A 310 4.96 11.40 9.78
N GLN A 311 3.71 11.49 10.20
CA GLN A 311 3.04 10.46 10.99
C GLN A 311 1.59 10.37 10.52
N PRO A 312 1.20 9.30 9.80
CA PRO A 312 -0.15 9.16 9.34
C PRO A 312 -1.09 8.83 10.51
N ALA A 313 -2.29 9.36 10.47
CA ALA A 313 -3.34 8.98 11.40
C ALA A 313 -3.62 7.47 11.31
N PRO A 314 -3.88 6.78 12.42
CA PRO A 314 -4.21 5.35 12.43
C PRO A 314 -5.65 5.14 11.93
N ALA A 315 -5.86 5.26 10.61
CA ALA A 315 -7.20 5.22 10.04
C ALA A 315 -7.86 3.83 10.17
N VAL A 316 -7.06 2.76 10.23
CA VAL A 316 -7.59 1.39 10.33
C VAL A 316 -7.06 0.67 11.56
N GLY A 317 -7.98 0.03 12.28
CA GLY A 317 -7.68 -0.91 13.34
C GLY A 317 -8.67 -2.07 13.35
N PHE A 318 -8.39 -3.07 14.19
CA PHE A 318 -9.27 -4.21 14.33
C PHE A 318 -9.43 -4.62 15.80
N GLY A 319 -10.65 -5.01 16.15
CA GLY A 319 -11.04 -5.48 17.47
C GLY A 319 -11.12 -7.00 17.52
N LEU A 320 -10.56 -7.58 18.58
CA LEU A 320 -10.61 -9.02 18.87
C LEU A 320 -11.37 -9.25 20.18
N ALA A 321 -12.24 -10.26 20.21
CA ALA A 321 -12.95 -10.63 21.42
C ALA A 321 -12.03 -11.36 22.43
N VAL A 322 -12.10 -10.97 23.70
CA VAL A 322 -11.60 -11.76 24.80
C VAL A 322 -12.44 -13.01 24.95
N VAL A 323 -11.84 -14.17 24.81
CA VAL A 323 -12.53 -15.48 24.89
C VAL A 323 -12.13 -16.26 26.14
N ARG A 324 -11.03 -15.89 26.80
CA ARG A 324 -10.57 -16.55 28.04
C ARG A 324 -9.93 -15.52 28.98
N LYS A 325 -10.02 -15.81 30.28
CA LYS A 325 -9.33 -15.10 31.33
C LYS A 325 -8.59 -16.12 32.24
N PRO A 326 -7.42 -16.60 31.82
CA PRO A 326 -6.70 -17.66 32.53
C PRO A 326 -6.13 -17.22 33.88
N ARG A 327 -5.85 -15.90 34.03
CA ARG A 327 -5.38 -15.28 35.29
C ARG A 327 -6.00 -13.90 35.45
N ARG A 328 -5.86 -13.32 36.65
CA ARG A 328 -6.40 -11.99 36.93
C ARG A 328 -5.88 -10.91 35.98
N ASP A 329 -4.59 -10.99 35.66
CA ASP A 329 -3.84 -10.03 34.83
C ASP A 329 -3.60 -10.50 33.40
N VAL A 330 -4.28 -11.57 32.95
CA VAL A 330 -4.13 -12.13 31.59
C VAL A 330 -5.49 -12.37 30.97
N VAL A 331 -5.67 -11.91 29.75
CA VAL A 331 -6.79 -12.23 28.87
C VAL A 331 -6.26 -12.90 27.61
N THR A 332 -7.08 -13.76 26.98
CA THR A 332 -6.75 -14.37 25.67
C THR A 332 -7.81 -13.98 24.67
N CYS A 333 -7.39 -13.34 23.61
CA CYS A 333 -8.25 -12.95 22.49
C CYS A 333 -8.34 -14.07 21.44
N HIS A 334 -9.41 -14.09 20.66
CA HIS A 334 -9.56 -14.98 19.49
C HIS A 334 -8.98 -14.31 18.26
N GLY A 335 -7.99 -14.97 17.60
CA GLY A 335 -7.28 -14.43 16.44
C GLY A 335 -6.11 -13.51 16.81
N GLY A 336 -5.59 -12.77 15.82
CA GLY A 336 -4.57 -11.73 15.99
C GLY A 336 -3.22 -12.00 15.33
N GLY A 337 -2.93 -13.21 14.87
CA GLY A 337 -1.69 -13.59 14.18
C GLY A 337 -1.55 -12.98 12.77
N TRP A 338 -1.89 -11.72 12.60
CA TRP A 338 -1.89 -11.00 11.33
C TRP A 338 -0.59 -10.21 11.16
N ILE A 339 0.46 -10.97 10.84
CA ILE A 339 1.84 -10.48 10.81
C ILE A 339 2.16 -9.88 9.46
N ALA A 340 2.79 -8.71 9.45
CA ALA A 340 3.22 -8.06 8.22
C ALA A 340 4.42 -8.75 7.58
N SER A 341 4.52 -8.68 6.25
CA SER A 341 5.63 -9.19 5.47
C SER A 341 6.95 -8.46 5.79
N GLY A 342 8.06 -9.15 5.62
CA GLY A 342 9.44 -8.71 5.86
C GLY A 342 10.18 -9.64 6.80
N PRO A 343 11.41 -9.30 7.22
CA PRO A 343 12.13 -10.08 8.22
C PRO A 343 11.28 -10.22 9.49
N PRO A 344 11.10 -11.43 10.04
CA PRO A 344 10.26 -11.65 11.21
C PRO A 344 10.86 -10.94 12.42
N GLY A 345 10.04 -10.14 13.11
CA GLY A 345 10.42 -9.40 14.30
C GLY A 345 9.18 -8.83 14.99
N VAL A 346 9.34 -8.32 16.22
CA VAL A 346 8.24 -7.73 16.99
C VAL A 346 7.61 -6.52 16.30
N ASP A 347 8.37 -5.84 15.46
CA ASP A 347 7.91 -4.71 14.65
C ASP A 347 6.98 -5.12 13.51
N ARG A 348 6.85 -6.43 13.24
CA ARG A 348 5.91 -6.98 12.23
C ARG A 348 4.60 -7.43 12.85
N LEU A 349 4.50 -7.48 14.16
CA LEU A 349 3.26 -7.82 14.86
C LEU A 349 2.28 -6.63 14.84
N PRO A 350 0.97 -6.86 14.80
CA PRO A 350 0.00 -5.80 15.09
C PRO A 350 0.28 -5.19 16.46
N ARG A 351 0.09 -3.90 16.63
CA ARG A 351 0.29 -3.23 17.91
C ARG A 351 -1.01 -3.20 18.71
N VAL A 352 -0.99 -3.72 19.93
CA VAL A 352 -2.11 -3.53 20.86
C VAL A 352 -2.21 -2.04 21.21
N VAL A 353 -3.38 -1.44 21.02
CA VAL A 353 -3.59 0.01 21.18
C VAL A 353 -4.67 0.36 22.20
N TRP A 354 -5.62 -0.55 22.47
CA TRP A 354 -6.67 -0.32 23.46
C TRP A 354 -7.27 -1.63 23.98
N PRO A 355 -7.61 -1.71 25.30
CA PRO A 355 -7.28 -0.71 26.32
C PRO A 355 -5.77 -0.62 26.51
N ALA A 356 -5.29 0.57 26.93
CA ALA A 356 -3.87 0.78 27.20
C ALA A 356 -3.36 -0.14 28.34
N GLY A 357 -2.08 -0.50 28.30
CA GLY A 357 -1.44 -1.32 29.32
C GLY A 357 -1.63 -2.82 29.14
N LEU A 358 -1.95 -3.27 27.93
CA LEU A 358 -1.88 -4.69 27.53
C LEU A 358 -0.66 -4.93 26.64
N GLU A 359 0.03 -6.04 26.87
CA GLU A 359 1.22 -6.49 26.14
C GLU A 359 1.10 -7.95 25.74
N TYR A 360 1.78 -8.33 24.65
CA TYR A 360 1.91 -9.72 24.26
C TYR A 360 2.65 -10.54 25.31
N GLN A 361 2.34 -11.84 25.38
CA GLN A 361 3.17 -12.80 26.13
C GLN A 361 4.41 -13.12 25.28
N ASP A 362 5.61 -13.05 25.89
CA ASP A 362 6.90 -13.09 25.18
C ASP A 362 7.12 -14.33 24.29
N ARG A 363 6.55 -15.49 24.65
CA ARG A 363 6.74 -16.74 23.91
C ARG A 363 5.67 -17.04 22.90
N GLU A 364 4.51 -16.39 22.99
CA GLU A 364 3.36 -16.65 22.13
C GLU A 364 3.10 -15.51 21.13
N ALA A 365 3.36 -14.27 21.54
CA ALA A 365 3.13 -13.08 20.74
C ALA A 365 1.70 -13.05 20.15
N ALA A 366 1.55 -12.67 18.86
CA ALA A 366 0.29 -12.66 18.14
C ALA A 366 0.05 -14.06 17.54
N GLY A 367 -0.84 -14.83 18.15
CA GLY A 367 -1.18 -16.18 17.72
C GLY A 367 -2.22 -16.21 16.59
N GLU A 368 -2.15 -17.20 15.74
CA GLU A 368 -3.08 -17.33 14.60
C GLU A 368 -4.55 -17.39 15.06
N VAL A 369 -4.85 -18.21 16.06
CA VAL A 369 -6.20 -18.44 16.59
C VAL A 369 -6.41 -17.84 17.96
N GLN A 370 -5.37 -17.79 18.82
CA GLN A 370 -5.46 -17.24 20.17
C GLN A 370 -4.25 -16.39 20.47
N THR A 371 -4.50 -15.19 20.99
CA THR A 371 -3.49 -14.21 21.39
C THR A 371 -3.63 -13.90 22.86
N PRO A 372 -2.74 -14.43 23.74
CA PRO A 372 -2.72 -14.07 25.13
C PRO A 372 -2.04 -12.73 25.36
N LEU A 373 -2.71 -11.87 26.12
CA LEU A 373 -2.25 -10.53 26.49
C LEU A 373 -2.23 -10.41 27.99
N ARG A 374 -1.20 -9.75 28.54
CA ARG A 374 -1.06 -9.47 29.96
C ARG A 374 -1.04 -7.96 30.22
N GLY A 375 -1.43 -7.58 31.41
CA GLY A 375 -1.32 -6.21 31.87
C GLY A 375 -2.38 -5.80 32.87
N GLU A 376 -2.21 -4.60 33.43
CA GLU A 376 -3.12 -4.10 34.45
C GLU A 376 -4.55 -3.95 33.91
N ALA A 377 -4.71 -3.53 32.65
CA ALA A 377 -6.02 -3.40 32.02
C ALA A 377 -6.80 -4.73 31.98
N ALA A 378 -6.10 -5.88 31.86
CA ALA A 378 -6.74 -7.18 31.90
C ALA A 378 -7.51 -7.46 33.21
N ILE A 379 -7.15 -6.80 34.33
CA ILE A 379 -7.80 -7.03 35.62
C ILE A 379 -9.30 -6.72 35.59
N GLY A 380 -9.67 -5.62 34.91
CA GLY A 380 -11.06 -5.19 34.74
C GLY A 380 -11.83 -5.88 33.63
N MET A 381 -11.13 -6.54 32.69
CA MET A 381 -11.75 -7.14 31.50
C MET A 381 -12.46 -8.46 31.80
N ARG A 382 -13.46 -8.76 30.96
CA ARG A 382 -14.28 -9.97 30.99
C ARG A 382 -14.29 -10.67 29.64
N VAL A 383 -14.73 -11.91 29.61
CA VAL A 383 -15.03 -12.61 28.34
C VAL A 383 -16.14 -11.85 27.61
N GLY A 384 -15.92 -11.58 26.34
CA GLY A 384 -16.78 -10.75 25.49
C GLY A 384 -16.28 -9.31 25.31
N ASP A 385 -15.42 -8.80 26.19
CA ASP A 385 -14.79 -7.49 25.96
C ASP A 385 -13.85 -7.55 24.75
N ARG A 386 -13.52 -6.38 24.20
CA ARG A 386 -12.64 -6.26 23.02
C ARG A 386 -11.26 -5.72 23.38
N VAL A 387 -10.29 -6.13 22.56
CA VAL A 387 -8.97 -5.52 22.48
C VAL A 387 -8.76 -5.03 21.06
N TRP A 388 -8.38 -3.76 20.90
CA TRP A 388 -8.07 -3.15 19.61
C TRP A 388 -6.59 -3.20 19.32
N LEU A 389 -6.29 -3.54 18.04
CA LEU A 389 -4.95 -3.61 17.50
C LEU A 389 -4.87 -2.76 16.24
N ARG A 390 -3.72 -2.11 16.06
CA ARG A 390 -3.37 -1.41 14.82
C ARG A 390 -2.48 -2.30 13.96
N HIS A 391 -2.79 -2.41 12.67
CA HIS A 391 -1.99 -3.18 11.72
C HIS A 391 -0.60 -2.55 11.52
N THR A 392 0.33 -3.33 10.95
CA THR A 392 1.73 -2.91 10.85
C THR A 392 1.96 -1.93 9.69
N LYS A 393 1.65 -2.30 8.43
CA LYS A 393 2.02 -1.43 7.31
C LYS A 393 1.22 -1.57 6.03
N SER A 394 0.66 -2.73 5.71
CA SER A 394 0.20 -3.05 4.37
C SER A 394 -1.20 -3.67 4.39
N GLY A 395 -1.56 -4.41 3.36
CA GLY A 395 -2.86 -5.03 3.20
C GLY A 395 -3.07 -6.33 3.98
N GLU A 396 -2.18 -6.69 4.92
CA GLU A 396 -2.30 -7.91 5.71
C GLU A 396 -3.63 -8.03 6.46
N LEU A 397 -4.14 -6.91 6.97
CA LEU A 397 -5.45 -6.87 7.63
C LEU A 397 -6.58 -7.22 6.66
N SER A 398 -6.57 -6.64 5.46
CA SER A 398 -7.65 -6.81 4.48
C SER A 398 -7.77 -8.24 3.95
N GLU A 399 -6.70 -9.06 4.07
CA GLU A 399 -6.74 -10.48 3.75
C GLU A 399 -7.39 -11.35 4.83
N ARG A 400 -7.66 -10.80 6.00
CA ARG A 400 -8.16 -11.54 7.16
C ARG A 400 -9.62 -11.24 7.50
N ILE A 401 -10.20 -10.21 6.88
CA ILE A 401 -11.57 -9.74 7.11
C ILE A 401 -12.32 -9.56 5.79
N ASN A 402 -13.63 -9.72 5.82
CA ASN A 402 -14.48 -9.60 4.63
C ASN A 402 -14.92 -8.15 4.37
N SER A 403 -15.07 -7.32 5.42
CA SER A 403 -15.44 -5.92 5.30
C SER A 403 -14.81 -5.06 6.37
N MET A 404 -14.68 -3.77 6.10
CA MET A 404 -14.35 -2.75 7.08
C MET A 404 -15.59 -1.93 7.38
N THR A 405 -15.92 -1.77 8.66
CA THR A 405 -16.95 -0.84 9.11
C THR A 405 -16.44 0.58 8.94
N LEU A 406 -17.14 1.39 8.19
CA LEU A 406 -16.85 2.82 8.03
C LEU A 406 -17.39 3.57 9.24
N VAL A 407 -16.51 4.27 9.93
CA VAL A 407 -16.86 5.05 11.12
C VAL A 407 -16.59 6.53 10.84
N ASP A 408 -17.64 7.35 10.94
CA ASP A 408 -17.53 8.80 10.88
C ASP A 408 -17.85 9.37 12.26
N ASP A 409 -16.86 10.02 12.87
CA ASP A 409 -16.84 10.44 14.25
C ASP A 409 -17.15 9.27 15.22
N ASP A 410 -18.34 9.20 15.79
CA ASP A 410 -18.76 8.18 16.75
C ASP A 410 -19.83 7.20 16.21
N ALA A 411 -20.13 7.28 14.92
CA ALA A 411 -21.18 6.48 14.28
C ALA A 411 -20.62 5.56 13.18
N ALA A 412 -21.09 4.32 13.16
CA ALA A 412 -20.93 3.43 12.02
C ALA A 412 -21.90 3.87 10.91
N VAL A 413 -21.33 4.30 9.76
CA VAL A 413 -22.11 4.87 8.64
C VAL A 413 -22.24 3.89 7.46
N GLY A 414 -21.58 2.75 7.49
CA GLY A 414 -21.66 1.73 6.45
C GLY A 414 -20.56 0.71 6.50
N GLU A 415 -20.46 -0.10 5.45
CA GLU A 415 -19.43 -1.10 5.26
C GLU A 415 -18.78 -1.01 3.88
N ALA A 416 -17.47 -1.28 3.81
CA ALA A 416 -16.74 -1.43 2.57
C ALA A 416 -16.14 -2.85 2.50
N PRO A 417 -16.50 -3.68 1.50
CA PRO A 417 -15.93 -5.01 1.35
C PRO A 417 -14.45 -4.93 1.00
N THR A 418 -13.66 -5.82 1.60
CA THR A 418 -12.28 -6.07 1.17
C THR A 418 -12.27 -6.93 -0.10
N TYR A 419 -11.10 -7.12 -0.73
CA TYR A 419 -10.96 -8.07 -1.83
C TYR A 419 -11.44 -9.46 -1.43
N ARG A 420 -11.07 -9.91 -0.22
CA ARG A 420 -11.57 -11.15 0.35
C ARG A 420 -13.10 -11.19 0.43
N GLY A 421 -13.74 -10.11 0.86
CA GLY A 421 -15.19 -9.98 0.93
C GLY A 421 -15.87 -10.02 -0.42
N GLU A 422 -15.19 -9.57 -1.47
CA GLU A 422 -15.64 -9.69 -2.88
C GLU A 422 -15.24 -11.05 -3.51
N GLY A 423 -14.73 -12.01 -2.74
CA GLY A 423 -14.31 -13.33 -3.22
C GLY A 423 -13.05 -13.27 -4.09
N LYS A 424 -12.20 -12.25 -3.92
CA LYS A 424 -10.97 -12.05 -4.66
C LYS A 424 -9.75 -12.38 -3.82
N ALA A 425 -8.87 -13.23 -4.38
CA ALA A 425 -7.55 -13.54 -3.85
C ALA A 425 -6.57 -13.58 -5.02
N PHE A 426 -5.56 -12.73 -4.99
CA PHE A 426 -4.60 -12.58 -6.10
C PHE A 426 -3.19 -13.06 -5.74
N VAL A 427 -2.86 -13.23 -4.46
CA VAL A 427 -1.61 -13.79 -3.91
C VAL A 427 -1.91 -14.63 -2.67
#